data_ef4787216ec7277ab83bf3d5e8424658
#
_entry.id   ef4787216ec7277ab83bf3d5e8424658
#
_cell.length_a   1.000
_cell.length_b   1.000
_cell.length_c   1.000
_cell.angle_alpha   90.00
_cell.angle_beta   90.00
_cell.angle_gamma   90.00
#
_symmetry.space_group_name_H-M   'P 1'
#
loop_
_entity.id
_entity.type
_entity.pdbx_description
1 polymer ?
#
loop_
_entity_poly.entity_id
_entity_poly.type
_entity_poly.pdbx_seq_one_letter_code
_entity_poly.pdbx_strand_id
1 'polypeptide(L)'
;MKKHLLYSSILGLSIPTLGYADTTNIHVLSATVKDQNIANAQVILQKNGEQSASTSTNADGRATVNSSSANGAENLLIIKKSGYSTLVAKCPCDGMTYALSPVLKDLNSMRIVLNWGQSPLDLDSHLSYKNQHVYWDNKQGQDANLDVDDT
;
A
#
# COMPACT_ATOMS: atom_id res chain seq x y z
N MET A 1 -75.79 -14.38 6.27
CA MET A 1 -74.51 -14.30 7.01
C MET A 1 -73.40 -13.96 6.01
N LYS A 2 -72.93 -12.68 6.01
CA LYS A 2 -71.84 -12.22 5.12
C LYS A 2 -70.53 -12.26 5.97
N LYS A 3 -69.55 -13.07 5.53
CA LYS A 3 -68.23 -13.13 6.13
C LYS A 3 -67.38 -12.04 5.53
N HIS A 4 -66.95 -11.08 6.33
CA HIS A 4 -65.91 -10.08 5.95
C HIS A 4 -64.53 -10.67 6.15
N LEU A 5 -63.75 -10.81 5.08
CA LEU A 5 -62.33 -11.15 5.10
C LEU A 5 -61.53 -9.87 5.33
N LEU A 6 -60.84 -9.76 6.44
CA LEU A 6 -59.90 -8.69 6.73
C LEU A 6 -58.54 -9.07 6.10
N TYR A 7 -58.12 -8.31 5.06
CA TYR A 7 -56.75 -8.37 4.56
C TYR A 7 -55.86 -7.50 5.40
N SER A 8 -54.94 -8.11 6.16
CA SER A 8 -53.88 -7.42 6.87
C SER A 8 -52.69 -7.25 5.92
N SER A 9 -52.45 -6.02 5.44
CA SER A 9 -51.26 -5.69 4.68
C SER A 9 -50.11 -5.44 5.62
N ILE A 10 -49.13 -6.35 5.64
CA ILE A 10 -47.85 -6.14 6.35
C ILE A 10 -46.99 -5.20 5.48
N LEU A 11 -46.87 -3.94 5.92
CA LEU A 11 -45.88 -3.01 5.35
C LEU A 11 -44.49 -3.47 5.79
N GLY A 12 -43.73 -4.08 4.88
CA GLY A 12 -42.35 -4.44 5.10
C GLY A 12 -41.50 -3.17 5.20
N LEU A 13 -41.03 -2.84 6.41
CA LEU A 13 -40.04 -1.79 6.63
C LEU A 13 -38.68 -2.31 6.13
N SER A 14 -38.24 -1.89 4.94
CA SER A 14 -36.86 -2.11 4.49
C SER A 14 -35.93 -1.18 5.27
N ILE A 15 -35.19 -1.74 6.21
CA ILE A 15 -34.09 -1.02 6.90
C ILE A 15 -32.94 -0.94 5.91
N PRO A 16 -32.49 0.26 5.50
CA PRO A 16 -31.30 0.36 4.69
C PRO A 16 -30.11 -0.14 5.51
N THR A 17 -29.43 -1.18 5.03
CA THR A 17 -28.14 -1.58 5.58
C THR A 17 -27.13 -0.48 5.23
N LEU A 18 -26.70 0.29 6.23
CA LEU A 18 -25.54 1.16 6.11
C LEU A 18 -24.35 0.26 5.83
N GLY A 19 -23.91 0.22 4.57
CA GLY A 19 -22.65 -0.41 4.19
C GLY A 19 -21.52 0.37 4.87
N TYR A 20 -20.82 -0.27 5.80
CA TYR A 20 -19.58 0.29 6.34
C TYR A 20 -18.54 0.27 5.21
N ALA A 21 -17.98 1.43 4.88
CA ALA A 21 -16.80 1.49 4.05
C ALA A 21 -15.61 1.02 4.87
N ASP A 22 -14.93 -0.01 4.40
CA ASP A 22 -13.65 -0.42 4.98
C ASP A 22 -12.59 0.63 4.67
N THR A 23 -11.63 0.78 5.57
CA THR A 23 -10.51 1.71 5.42
C THR A 23 -9.20 0.93 5.29
N THR A 24 -8.32 1.41 4.41
CA THR A 24 -6.93 0.96 4.32
C THR A 24 -6.03 2.14 4.63
N ASN A 25 -5.22 2.02 5.69
CA ASN A 25 -4.26 3.02 6.12
C ASN A 25 -2.87 2.57 5.70
N ILE A 26 -2.13 3.44 5.03
CA ILE A 26 -0.76 3.15 4.61
C ILE A 26 0.18 4.30 4.96
N HIS A 27 1.46 3.98 5.05
CA HIS A 27 2.55 4.94 5.20
C HIS A 27 3.51 4.80 4.01
N VAL A 28 3.98 5.93 3.45
CA VAL A 28 4.86 5.94 2.29
C VAL A 28 6.14 6.69 2.62
N LEU A 29 7.27 6.00 2.53
CA LEU A 29 8.61 6.48 2.80
C LEU A 29 9.47 6.49 1.53
N SER A 30 10.63 7.15 1.61
CA SER A 30 11.68 7.08 0.60
C SER A 30 12.47 5.78 0.73
N ALA A 31 12.74 5.11 -0.40
CA ALA A 31 13.62 3.96 -0.45
C ALA A 31 15.12 4.30 -0.41
N THR A 32 15.48 5.60 -0.38
CA THR A 32 16.89 6.03 -0.47
C THR A 32 17.33 6.99 0.64
N VAL A 33 16.37 7.47 1.44
CA VAL A 33 16.63 8.36 2.56
C VAL A 33 15.86 7.86 3.77
N LYS A 34 16.56 7.46 4.82
CA LYS A 34 15.95 6.92 6.04
C LYS A 34 14.95 7.92 6.64
N ASP A 35 13.79 7.43 7.07
CA ASP A 35 12.71 8.17 7.73
C ASP A 35 12.12 9.34 6.91
N GLN A 36 12.45 9.45 5.63
CA GLN A 36 11.90 10.50 4.78
C GLN A 36 10.48 10.14 4.32
N ASN A 37 9.51 10.88 4.82
CA ASN A 37 8.11 10.79 4.39
C ASN A 37 7.93 11.27 2.94
N ILE A 38 7.09 10.55 2.18
CA ILE A 38 6.70 10.92 0.82
C ILE A 38 5.30 11.53 0.84
N ALA A 39 5.22 12.86 0.86
CA ALA A 39 3.97 13.61 0.75
C ALA A 39 3.44 13.69 -0.70
N ASN A 40 2.13 13.88 -0.86
CA ASN A 40 1.46 14.06 -2.16
C ASN A 40 1.73 12.92 -3.16
N ALA A 41 1.94 11.69 -2.69
CA ALA A 41 1.91 10.51 -3.52
C ALA A 41 0.46 10.09 -3.73
N GLN A 42 0.05 9.86 -4.97
CA GLN A 42 -1.27 9.32 -5.28
C GLN A 42 -1.31 7.85 -4.87
N VAL A 43 -2.31 7.50 -4.09
CA VAL A 43 -2.58 6.14 -3.62
C VAL A 43 -3.89 5.69 -4.24
N ILE A 44 -3.87 4.59 -4.98
CA ILE A 44 -5.02 4.03 -5.69
C ILE A 44 -5.22 2.61 -5.19
N LEU A 45 -6.44 2.30 -4.78
CA LEU A 45 -6.88 0.95 -4.48
C LEU A 45 -7.79 0.48 -5.61
N GLN A 46 -7.41 -0.60 -6.28
CA GLN A 46 -8.09 -1.12 -7.46
C GLN A 46 -8.49 -2.57 -7.23
N LYS A 47 -9.76 -2.89 -7.50
CA LYS A 47 -10.29 -4.24 -7.58
C LYS A 47 -10.90 -4.46 -8.96
N ASN A 48 -10.73 -5.65 -9.52
CA ASN A 48 -11.26 -5.99 -10.83
C ASN A 48 -12.79 -5.90 -10.84
N GLY A 49 -13.34 -5.13 -11.79
CA GLY A 49 -14.79 -4.96 -11.95
C GLY A 49 -15.43 -3.91 -11.04
N GLU A 50 -14.66 -3.23 -10.19
CA GLU A 50 -15.14 -2.15 -9.33
C GLU A 50 -14.49 -0.80 -9.67
N GLN A 51 -15.14 0.29 -9.26
CA GLN A 51 -14.53 1.62 -9.36
C GLN A 51 -13.35 1.73 -8.41
N SER A 52 -12.20 2.20 -8.90
CA SER A 52 -11.02 2.45 -8.09
C SER A 52 -11.25 3.58 -7.09
N ALA A 53 -10.84 3.35 -5.83
CA ALA A 53 -10.76 4.39 -4.82
C ALA A 53 -9.37 5.03 -4.84
N SER A 54 -9.27 6.33 -4.62
CA SER A 54 -7.98 7.01 -4.59
C SER A 54 -7.94 8.16 -3.59
N THR A 55 -6.73 8.40 -3.07
CA THR A 55 -6.39 9.50 -2.18
C THR A 55 -4.94 9.92 -2.42
N SER A 56 -4.41 10.85 -1.62
CA SER A 56 -2.99 11.22 -1.64
C SER A 56 -2.42 11.19 -0.24
N THR A 57 -1.12 10.92 -0.13
CA THR A 57 -0.42 11.00 1.16
C THR A 57 -0.35 12.44 1.66
N ASN A 58 -0.50 12.62 2.97
CA ASN A 58 -0.31 13.89 3.68
C ASN A 58 1.19 14.22 3.88
N ALA A 59 1.49 15.28 4.63
CA ALA A 59 2.87 15.69 4.93
C ALA A 59 3.69 14.61 5.67
N ASP A 60 3.01 13.78 6.45
CA ASP A 60 3.64 12.67 7.19
C ASP A 60 3.72 11.38 6.36
N GLY A 61 3.50 11.44 5.04
CA GLY A 61 3.51 10.28 4.16
C GLY A 61 2.35 9.30 4.36
N ARG A 62 1.32 9.68 5.12
CA ARG A 62 0.19 8.79 5.47
C ARG A 62 -1.01 9.03 4.56
N ALA A 63 -1.69 7.94 4.21
CA ALA A 63 -2.92 7.98 3.43
C ALA A 63 -3.95 6.99 4.00
N THR A 64 -5.22 7.39 3.92
CA THR A 64 -6.38 6.53 4.24
C THR A 64 -7.24 6.41 2.98
N VAL A 65 -7.44 5.20 2.49
CA VAL A 65 -8.32 4.89 1.35
C VAL A 65 -9.59 4.23 1.87
N ASN A 66 -10.73 4.77 1.47
CA ASN A 66 -12.05 4.21 1.80
C ASN A 66 -12.61 3.45 0.61
N SER A 67 -13.01 2.20 0.80
CA SER A 67 -13.62 1.35 -0.22
C SER A 67 -14.50 0.30 0.44
N SER A 68 -15.47 -0.24 -0.31
CA SER A 68 -16.35 -1.32 0.18
C SER A 68 -15.62 -2.64 0.50
N SER A 69 -14.39 -2.79 0.06
CA SER A 69 -13.55 -3.98 0.31
C SER A 69 -12.07 -3.58 0.41
N ALA A 70 -11.79 -2.51 1.17
CA ALA A 70 -10.50 -1.83 1.14
C ALA A 70 -9.29 -2.75 1.35
N ASN A 71 -9.37 -3.74 2.24
CA ASN A 71 -8.26 -4.64 2.56
C ASN A 71 -8.39 -6.04 1.95
N GLY A 72 -9.24 -6.22 0.92
CA GLY A 72 -9.43 -7.50 0.24
C GLY A 72 -8.17 -7.99 -0.47
N ALA A 73 -7.87 -9.28 -0.35
CA ALA A 73 -6.66 -9.89 -0.94
C ALA A 73 -6.59 -9.84 -2.48
N GLU A 74 -7.72 -9.60 -3.14
CA GLU A 74 -7.82 -9.41 -4.60
C GLU A 74 -7.54 -7.97 -5.05
N ASN A 75 -7.41 -7.01 -4.11
CA ASN A 75 -7.13 -5.63 -4.43
C ASN A 75 -5.66 -5.42 -4.78
N LEU A 76 -5.42 -4.48 -5.68
CA LEU A 76 -4.10 -3.93 -5.98
C LEU A 76 -3.98 -2.53 -5.40
N LEU A 77 -2.94 -2.31 -4.61
CA LEU A 77 -2.51 -0.99 -4.18
C LEU A 77 -1.51 -0.46 -5.21
N ILE A 78 -1.77 0.72 -5.75
CA ILE A 78 -0.89 1.39 -6.70
C ILE A 78 -0.50 2.73 -6.11
N ILE A 79 0.80 2.99 -5.97
CA ILE A 79 1.33 4.26 -5.45
C ILE A 79 2.14 4.95 -6.54
N LYS A 80 1.79 6.20 -6.85
CA LYS A 80 2.42 7.01 -7.90
C LYS A 80 2.86 8.36 -7.38
N LYS A 81 4.06 8.77 -7.76
CA LYS A 81 4.55 10.13 -7.54
C LYS A 81 5.53 10.52 -8.65
N SER A 82 5.44 11.78 -9.10
CA SER A 82 6.40 12.31 -10.08
C SER A 82 7.84 12.20 -9.57
N GLY A 83 8.75 11.70 -10.40
CA GLY A 83 10.15 11.47 -10.03
C GLY A 83 10.42 10.15 -9.32
N TYR A 84 9.39 9.33 -9.09
CA TYR A 84 9.50 8.03 -8.44
C TYR A 84 8.95 6.91 -9.34
N SER A 85 9.48 5.71 -9.17
CA SER A 85 8.94 4.51 -9.81
C SER A 85 7.56 4.20 -9.23
N THR A 86 6.62 3.80 -10.10
CA THR A 86 5.30 3.35 -9.64
C THR A 86 5.43 2.05 -8.85
N LEU A 87 4.90 2.03 -7.63
CA LEU A 87 4.80 0.81 -6.84
C LEU A 87 3.43 0.17 -7.09
N VAL A 88 3.42 -1.15 -7.24
CA VAL A 88 2.21 -1.98 -7.30
C VAL A 88 2.37 -3.12 -6.31
N ALA A 89 1.45 -3.23 -5.37
CA ALA A 89 1.42 -4.28 -4.37
C ALA A 89 0.04 -4.95 -4.34
N LYS A 90 0.01 -6.22 -3.99
CA LYS A 90 -1.24 -6.95 -3.75
C LYS A 90 -1.59 -6.84 -2.28
N CYS A 91 -2.86 -6.53 -1.96
CA CYS A 91 -3.35 -6.48 -0.59
C CYS A 91 -3.43 -7.90 0.05
N PRO A 92 -3.52 -8.03 1.40
CA PRO A 92 -3.92 -6.99 2.37
C PRO A 92 -2.86 -5.91 2.58
N CYS A 93 -3.30 -4.65 2.66
CA CYS A 93 -2.43 -3.46 2.65
C CYS A 93 -2.59 -2.57 3.90
N ASP A 94 -3.61 -2.81 4.73
CA ASP A 94 -3.89 -1.98 5.90
C ASP A 94 -2.75 -2.07 6.93
N GLY A 95 -2.36 -0.90 7.45
CA GLY A 95 -1.25 -0.77 8.40
C GLY A 95 0.15 -0.92 7.80
N MET A 96 0.25 -1.10 6.47
CA MET A 96 1.54 -1.35 5.80
C MET A 96 2.31 -0.06 5.54
N THR A 97 3.65 -0.19 5.57
CA THR A 97 4.59 0.84 5.12
C THR A 97 5.18 0.43 3.77
N TYR A 98 5.26 1.38 2.85
CA TYR A 98 5.79 1.17 1.50
C TYR A 98 6.89 2.17 1.19
N ALA A 99 8.00 1.69 0.66
CA ALA A 99 9.12 2.52 0.23
C ALA A 99 9.05 2.81 -1.27
N LEU A 100 8.99 4.08 -1.68
CA LEU A 100 9.08 4.51 -3.06
C LEU A 100 10.52 4.80 -3.47
N SER A 101 10.95 4.19 -4.57
CA SER A 101 12.24 4.43 -5.18
C SER A 101 12.20 5.62 -6.14
N PRO A 102 13.08 6.62 -6.03
CA PRO A 102 13.30 7.56 -7.12
C PRO A 102 13.64 6.83 -8.43
N VAL A 103 13.18 7.38 -9.55
CA VAL A 103 13.50 6.82 -10.88
C VAL A 103 15.01 6.84 -11.08
N LEU A 104 15.59 5.70 -11.46
CA LEU A 104 16.99 5.60 -11.86
C LEU A 104 17.17 6.24 -13.24
N LYS A 105 18.16 7.11 -13.35
CA LYS A 105 18.49 7.79 -14.62
C LYS A 105 19.43 6.98 -15.50
N ASP A 106 20.20 6.08 -14.88
CA ASP A 106 21.12 5.20 -15.57
C ASP A 106 20.46 3.86 -15.88
N LEU A 107 20.42 3.49 -17.16
CA LEU A 107 19.84 2.23 -17.64
C LEU A 107 20.65 0.99 -17.25
N ASN A 108 21.91 1.17 -16.83
CA ASN A 108 22.76 0.07 -16.37
C ASN A 108 22.69 -0.13 -14.86
N SER A 109 21.86 0.64 -14.15
CA SER A 109 21.67 0.56 -12.71
C SER A 109 20.38 -0.17 -12.36
N MET A 110 20.39 -0.86 -11.23
CA MET A 110 19.23 -1.51 -10.66
C MET A 110 19.12 -1.14 -9.16
N ARG A 111 17.90 -0.89 -8.69
CA ARG A 111 17.61 -0.76 -7.25
C ARG A 111 16.65 -1.87 -6.84
N ILE A 112 17.03 -2.55 -5.77
CA ILE A 112 16.17 -3.54 -5.10
C ILE A 112 15.55 -2.82 -3.89
N VAL A 113 14.23 -2.82 -3.81
CA VAL A 113 13.48 -2.25 -2.69
C VAL A 113 12.71 -3.37 -2.03
N LEU A 114 12.95 -3.56 -0.74
CA LEU A 114 12.25 -4.51 0.08
C LEU A 114 11.12 -3.80 0.82
N ASN A 115 9.93 -4.38 0.79
CA ASN A 115 8.79 -3.94 1.57
C ASN A 115 8.22 -5.15 2.30
N TRP A 116 7.94 -5.00 3.60
CA TRP A 116 7.37 -6.07 4.40
C TRP A 116 6.32 -5.51 5.39
N GLY A 117 5.61 -6.39 6.08
CA GLY A 117 4.60 -6.03 7.06
C GLY A 117 5.18 -5.86 8.46
N GLN A 118 4.30 -5.98 9.45
CA GLN A 118 4.67 -5.84 10.86
C GLN A 118 5.57 -6.98 11.40
N SER A 119 5.74 -8.05 10.65
CA SER A 119 6.56 -9.19 11.03
C SER A 119 7.31 -9.75 9.80
N PRO A 120 8.62 -10.02 9.94
CA PRO A 120 9.45 -9.83 11.14
C PRO A 120 9.64 -8.33 11.47
N LEU A 121 10.05 -8.02 12.70
CA LEU A 121 10.32 -6.64 13.13
C LEU A 121 11.51 -6.02 12.42
N ASP A 122 12.46 -6.88 12.04
CA ASP A 122 13.69 -6.51 11.37
C ASP A 122 13.99 -7.49 10.23
N LEU A 123 14.51 -7.00 9.13
CA LEU A 123 14.80 -7.78 7.94
C LEU A 123 16.01 -7.24 7.19
N ASP A 124 17.14 -7.90 7.39
CA ASP A 124 18.40 -7.51 6.79
C ASP A 124 18.52 -7.85 5.31
N SER A 125 19.04 -6.93 4.54
CA SER A 125 19.43 -7.15 3.14
C SER A 125 20.89 -7.60 3.03
N HIS A 126 21.14 -8.70 2.34
CA HIS A 126 22.46 -9.21 2.02
C HIS A 126 22.67 -9.34 0.53
N LEU A 127 23.62 -8.61 -0.04
CA LEU A 127 24.02 -8.70 -1.44
C LEU A 127 25.45 -9.23 -1.56
N SER A 128 25.61 -10.42 -2.15
CA SER A 128 26.91 -11.01 -2.43
C SER A 128 27.18 -11.04 -3.94
N TYR A 129 28.32 -10.46 -4.38
CA TYR A 129 28.73 -10.43 -5.79
C TYR A 129 30.24 -10.22 -5.89
N LYS A 130 30.89 -10.79 -6.88
CA LYS A 130 32.34 -10.58 -7.20
C LYS A 130 33.24 -10.62 -5.95
N ASN A 131 33.07 -11.56 -5.05
CA ASN A 131 33.77 -11.66 -3.76
C ASN A 131 33.54 -10.48 -2.79
N GLN A 132 32.50 -9.72 -2.97
CA GLN A 132 32.06 -8.66 -2.07
C GLN A 132 30.74 -9.05 -1.40
N HIS A 133 30.54 -8.53 -0.18
CA HIS A 133 29.31 -8.70 0.57
C HIS A 133 28.88 -7.33 1.12
N VAL A 134 27.73 -6.83 0.65
CA VAL A 134 27.10 -5.60 1.09
C VAL A 134 25.93 -5.94 1.99
N TYR A 135 25.93 -5.40 3.20
CA TYR A 135 24.93 -5.65 4.25
C TYR A 135 24.99 -4.51 5.28
N TRP A 136 24.20 -4.57 6.36
CA TRP A 136 24.02 -3.49 7.33
C TRP A 136 25.33 -2.94 7.95
N ASP A 137 26.34 -3.78 8.19
CA ASP A 137 27.64 -3.38 8.75
C ASP A 137 28.68 -2.99 7.69
N ASN A 138 28.48 -3.39 6.44
CA ASN A 138 29.30 -3.04 5.29
C ASN A 138 28.44 -2.56 4.14
N LYS A 139 27.98 -1.30 4.22
CA LYS A 139 26.97 -0.72 3.28
C LYS A 139 27.54 -0.34 1.93
N GLN A 140 28.85 -0.34 1.73
CA GLN A 140 29.51 0.11 0.50
C GLN A 140 30.30 -1.01 -0.15
N GLY A 141 29.99 -1.32 -1.39
CA GLY A 141 30.77 -2.17 -2.28
C GLY A 141 31.32 -1.39 -3.47
N GLN A 142 32.08 -2.05 -4.36
CA GLN A 142 32.65 -1.40 -5.55
C GLN A 142 31.58 -0.89 -6.52
N ASP A 143 30.55 -1.73 -6.77
CA ASP A 143 29.51 -1.46 -7.76
C ASP A 143 28.11 -1.45 -7.15
N ALA A 144 27.99 -1.56 -5.85
CA ALA A 144 26.71 -1.60 -5.13
C ALA A 144 26.80 -0.96 -3.74
N ASN A 145 25.69 -0.42 -3.27
CA ASN A 145 25.57 0.11 -1.91
C ASN A 145 24.17 -0.20 -1.34
N LEU A 146 24.09 -0.26 -0.01
CA LEU A 146 22.85 -0.31 0.74
C LEU A 146 22.46 1.13 1.11
N ASP A 147 21.42 1.66 0.47
CA ASP A 147 20.97 3.05 0.65
C ASP A 147 20.33 3.23 2.05
N VAL A 148 19.37 2.36 2.36
CA VAL A 148 18.61 2.38 3.63
C VAL A 148 18.57 0.97 4.18
N ASP A 149 18.81 0.89 5.48
CA ASP A 149 18.62 -0.29 6.31
C ASP A 149 17.65 0.14 7.41
N ASP A 150 16.49 -0.42 7.42
CA ASP A 150 15.41 -0.06 8.33
C ASP A 150 15.33 -1.14 9.42
N THR A 151 15.64 -0.72 10.66
CA THR A 151 15.72 -1.58 11.86
C THR A 151 14.67 -1.22 12.86
#